data_f3155901f0ad672638c1b0750b4a27a5
#
_entry.id   f3155901f0ad672638c1b0750b4a27a5
#
_cell.length_a   1.000
_cell.length_b   1.000
_cell.length_c   1.000
_cell.angle_alpha   90.00
_cell.angle_beta   90.00
_cell.angle_gamma   90.00
#
_symmetry.space_group_name_H-M   'P 1'
#
loop_
_entity.id
_entity.type
_entity.pdbx_description
1 polymer ?
#
loop_
_entity_poly.entity_id
_entity_poly.type
_entity_poly.pdbx_seq_one_letter_code
_entity_poly.pdbx_strand_id
1 'polypeptide(L)'
;MKRRNFLKQSTLASSLFFVPNFVKAFEQVAKKSLGYKKLVIIQLSGGNDGLNTVIPFTNDLYYSNRPELSIKKNKLIKVTDELGFHTSLAPLKNLYDQGYLSIRTSGTKEKSHC
;
A
#
# COMPACT_ATOMS: atom_id res chain seq x y z
N MET A 1 -16.99 -51.73 -33.54
CA MET A 1 -16.83 -50.99 -32.27
C MET A 1 -17.58 -51.71 -31.20
N LYS A 2 -16.93 -52.12 -30.13
CA LYS A 2 -17.61 -52.69 -28.98
C LYS A 2 -18.38 -51.59 -28.27
N ARG A 3 -19.67 -51.84 -27.97
CA ARG A 3 -20.58 -50.85 -27.31
C ARG A 3 -19.98 -50.20 -26.08
N ARG A 4 -19.11 -50.90 -25.38
CA ARG A 4 -18.37 -50.44 -24.19
C ARG A 4 -17.36 -49.33 -24.49
N ASN A 5 -16.73 -49.32 -25.67
CA ASN A 5 -15.77 -48.27 -26.03
C ASN A 5 -16.48 -46.98 -26.49
N PHE A 6 -17.66 -47.16 -27.12
CA PHE A 6 -18.49 -46.00 -27.50
C PHE A 6 -19.00 -45.23 -26.27
N LEU A 7 -19.45 -45.93 -25.24
CA LEU A 7 -19.90 -45.32 -23.99
C LEU A 7 -18.76 -44.60 -23.27
N LYS A 8 -17.53 -45.15 -23.27
CA LYS A 8 -16.40 -44.49 -22.64
C LYS A 8 -15.94 -43.24 -23.40
N GLN A 9 -16.00 -43.26 -24.73
CA GLN A 9 -15.63 -42.13 -25.56
C GLN A 9 -16.68 -41.02 -25.56
N SER A 10 -17.97 -41.35 -25.49
CA SER A 10 -19.06 -40.37 -25.41
C SER A 10 -19.13 -39.67 -24.07
N THR A 11 -18.86 -40.36 -22.95
CA THR A 11 -18.78 -39.71 -21.61
C THR A 11 -17.57 -38.76 -21.51
N LEU A 12 -16.45 -39.06 -22.15
CA LEU A 12 -15.31 -38.12 -22.18
C LEU A 12 -15.56 -36.92 -23.07
N ALA A 13 -16.24 -37.09 -24.21
CA ALA A 13 -16.56 -35.99 -25.12
C ALA A 13 -17.63 -35.05 -24.56
N SER A 14 -18.65 -35.57 -23.86
CA SER A 14 -19.71 -34.75 -23.28
C SER A 14 -19.25 -33.96 -22.06
N SER A 15 -18.23 -34.40 -21.32
CA SER A 15 -17.69 -33.64 -20.19
C SER A 15 -16.96 -32.36 -20.62
N LEU A 16 -16.44 -32.33 -21.86
CA LEU A 16 -15.80 -31.12 -22.40
C LEU A 16 -16.81 -30.01 -22.74
N PHE A 17 -18.05 -30.36 -23.06
CA PHE A 17 -19.12 -29.37 -23.32
C PHE A 17 -19.72 -28.80 -22.04
N PHE A 18 -19.52 -29.47 -20.90
CA PHE A 18 -19.95 -29.04 -19.60
C PHE A 18 -18.81 -28.40 -18.77
N VAL A 19 -17.70 -27.96 -19.36
CA VAL A 19 -16.79 -27.06 -18.68
C VAL A 19 -17.55 -25.74 -18.48
N PRO A 20 -18.16 -25.50 -17.33
CA PRO A 20 -19.01 -24.34 -17.18
C PRO A 20 -18.14 -23.10 -17.31
N ASN A 21 -18.73 -22.02 -17.81
CA ASN A 21 -18.11 -20.69 -17.85
C ASN A 21 -17.55 -20.23 -16.49
N PHE A 22 -17.99 -20.84 -15.45
CA PHE A 22 -17.49 -20.79 -14.09
C PHE A 22 -16.00 -21.17 -13.96
N VAL A 23 -15.47 -22.16 -14.72
CA VAL A 23 -14.04 -22.51 -14.68
C VAL A 23 -13.20 -21.41 -15.32
N LYS A 24 -13.70 -20.77 -16.38
CA LYS A 24 -13.04 -19.59 -16.98
C LYS A 24 -13.09 -18.39 -16.03
N ALA A 25 -14.16 -18.22 -15.29
CA ALA A 25 -14.26 -17.19 -14.25
C ALA A 25 -13.26 -17.46 -13.12
N PHE A 26 -13.07 -18.72 -12.71
CA PHE A 26 -12.08 -19.10 -11.70
C PHE A 26 -10.65 -18.85 -12.16
N GLU A 27 -10.34 -19.08 -13.43
CA GLU A 27 -9.03 -18.80 -14.02
C GLU A 27 -8.74 -17.30 -14.03
N GLN A 28 -9.73 -16.47 -14.35
CA GLN A 28 -9.59 -15.01 -14.29
C GLN A 28 -9.41 -14.49 -12.86
N VAL A 29 -10.15 -15.06 -11.91
CA VAL A 29 -10.00 -14.72 -10.49
C VAL A 29 -8.64 -15.16 -9.97
N ALA A 30 -8.18 -16.35 -10.33
CA ALA A 30 -6.86 -16.85 -9.95
C ALA A 30 -5.73 -16.00 -10.54
N LYS A 31 -5.83 -15.59 -11.80
CA LYS A 31 -4.86 -14.67 -12.43
C LYS A 31 -4.87 -13.28 -11.79
N LYS A 32 -6.03 -12.80 -11.38
CA LYS A 32 -6.18 -11.49 -10.72
C LYS A 32 -5.81 -11.52 -9.24
N SER A 33 -5.91 -12.68 -8.61
CA SER A 33 -5.62 -12.90 -7.19
C SER A 33 -4.16 -13.26 -6.88
N LEU A 34 -3.35 -13.61 -7.87
CA LEU A 34 -1.94 -13.96 -7.70
C LEU A 34 -1.03 -12.74 -7.50
N GLY A 35 -1.56 -11.52 -7.58
CA GLY A 35 -0.89 -10.34 -7.07
C GLY A 35 -0.97 -10.32 -5.55
N TYR A 36 -0.09 -11.01 -4.85
CA TYR A 36 0.04 -10.87 -3.39
C TYR A 36 0.25 -9.39 -3.05
N LYS A 37 -0.78 -8.77 -2.49
CA LYS A 37 -0.63 -7.42 -1.94
C LYS A 37 0.26 -7.53 -0.73
N LYS A 38 1.47 -6.99 -0.81
CA LYS A 38 2.41 -6.97 0.30
C LYS A 38 2.20 -5.67 1.07
N LEU A 39 1.99 -5.77 2.38
CA LEU A 39 1.95 -4.64 3.29
C LEU A 39 3.25 -4.63 4.09
N VAL A 40 3.96 -3.52 4.05
CA VAL A 40 5.15 -3.28 4.87
C VAL A 40 4.80 -2.21 5.89
N ILE A 41 4.97 -2.52 7.17
CA ILE A 41 4.75 -1.60 8.28
C ILE A 41 6.12 -1.26 8.86
N ILE A 42 6.47 0.03 8.84
CA ILE A 42 7.68 0.55 9.46
C ILE A 42 7.26 1.34 10.70
N GLN A 43 7.48 0.75 11.86
CA GLN A 43 7.21 1.40 13.14
C GLN A 43 8.50 2.01 13.68
N LEU A 44 8.53 3.33 13.75
CA LEU A 44 9.65 4.08 14.33
C LEU A 44 9.39 4.28 15.82
N SER A 45 10.06 3.51 16.67
CA SER A 45 9.95 3.58 18.12
C SER A 45 11.34 3.55 18.77
N GLY A 46 11.51 4.27 19.88
CA GLY A 46 12.79 4.36 20.60
C GLY A 46 13.92 5.00 19.77
N GLY A 47 14.70 5.89 20.31
CA GLY A 47 15.85 6.49 19.64
C GLY A 47 15.61 7.27 18.34
N ASN A 48 14.39 7.26 17.79
CA ASN A 48 14.02 8.04 16.62
C ASN A 48 13.38 9.37 17.03
N ASP A 49 13.86 10.47 16.47
CA ASP A 49 13.18 11.77 16.59
C ASP A 49 12.06 11.89 15.54
N GLY A 50 10.86 11.50 15.94
CA GLY A 50 9.69 11.47 15.07
C GLY A 50 9.35 12.84 14.47
N LEU A 51 9.55 13.92 15.22
CA LEU A 51 9.28 15.30 14.77
C LEU A 51 10.31 15.79 13.75
N ASN A 52 11.50 15.20 13.70
CA ASN A 52 12.50 15.48 12.68
C ASN A 52 12.52 14.44 11.56
N THR A 53 11.74 13.39 11.66
CA THR A 53 11.50 12.41 10.61
C THR A 53 10.34 12.84 9.71
N VAL A 54 9.19 13.13 10.33
CA VAL A 54 8.02 13.74 9.70
C VAL A 54 7.77 15.11 10.37
N ILE A 55 8.09 16.17 9.68
CA ILE A 55 8.22 17.51 10.23
C ILE A 55 6.92 18.28 10.03
N PRO A 56 6.25 18.71 11.10
CA PRO A 56 5.08 19.59 11.00
C PRO A 56 5.53 21.04 10.79
N PHE A 57 5.99 21.38 9.61
CA PHE A 57 6.66 22.64 9.33
C PHE A 57 5.77 23.87 9.34
N THR A 58 4.47 23.71 9.45
CA THR A 58 3.50 24.81 9.64
C THR A 58 3.17 25.08 11.09
N ASN A 59 3.59 24.18 12.01
CA ASN A 59 3.27 24.29 13.42
C ASN A 59 4.33 25.13 14.15
N ASP A 60 3.92 26.30 14.66
CA ASP A 60 4.81 27.20 15.38
C ASP A 60 5.35 26.61 16.69
N LEU A 61 4.59 25.72 17.32
CA LEU A 61 5.03 25.01 18.53
C LEU A 61 6.23 24.08 18.25
N TYR A 62 6.35 23.55 17.03
CA TYR A 62 7.51 22.77 16.65
C TYR A 62 8.79 23.60 16.71
N TYR A 63 8.75 24.82 16.21
CA TYR A 63 9.91 25.73 16.22
C TYR A 63 10.17 26.34 17.60
N SER A 64 9.13 26.71 18.32
CA SER A 64 9.27 27.34 19.65
C SER A 64 9.82 26.37 20.70
N ASN A 65 9.41 25.10 20.64
CA ASN A 65 9.87 24.07 21.57
C ASN A 65 11.22 23.45 21.18
N ARG A 66 11.69 23.69 19.95
CA ARG A 66 12.94 23.13 19.41
C ARG A 66 13.78 24.18 18.67
N PRO A 67 14.24 25.24 19.36
CA PRO A 67 14.92 26.34 18.70
C PRO A 67 16.22 25.93 17.97
N GLU A 68 16.93 24.92 18.50
CA GLU A 68 18.18 24.45 17.94
C GLU A 68 18.02 23.19 17.06
N LEU A 69 17.05 22.32 17.38
CA LEU A 69 16.86 21.04 16.72
C LEU A 69 15.83 21.06 15.59
N SER A 70 15.12 22.18 15.43
CA SER A 70 14.11 22.30 14.37
C SER A 70 14.78 22.39 13.00
N ILE A 71 14.17 21.71 12.03
CA ILE A 71 14.59 21.75 10.64
C ILE A 71 13.88 22.91 9.94
N LYS A 72 14.66 23.78 9.34
CA LYS A 72 14.14 24.94 8.62
C LYS A 72 13.30 24.53 7.41
N LYS A 73 12.28 25.30 7.08
CA LYS A 73 11.35 25.05 5.96
C LYS A 73 12.03 24.87 4.59
N ASN A 74 13.20 25.42 4.41
CA ASN A 74 14.00 25.28 3.18
C ASN A 74 14.88 24.03 3.12
N LYS A 75 14.98 23.28 4.23
CA LYS A 75 15.83 22.08 4.35
C LYS A 75 15.02 20.79 4.50
N LEU A 76 13.74 20.81 4.17
CA LEU A 76 12.88 19.63 4.22
C LEU A 76 12.25 19.35 2.84
N ILE A 77 11.74 18.14 2.69
CA ILE A 77 11.01 17.73 1.49
C ILE A 77 9.52 17.82 1.80
N LYS A 78 8.80 18.75 1.17
CA LYS A 78 7.35 18.88 1.36
C LYS A 78 6.63 17.64 0.86
N VAL A 79 5.75 17.10 1.70
CA VAL A 79 4.91 15.94 1.38
C VAL A 79 3.44 16.35 1.28
N THR A 80 2.99 17.14 2.25
CA THR A 80 1.67 17.78 2.25
C THR A 80 1.84 19.27 2.54
N ASP A 81 0.73 20.01 2.61
CA ASP A 81 0.76 21.43 2.96
C ASP A 81 1.23 21.68 4.39
N GLU A 82 1.15 20.68 5.26
CA GLU A 82 1.49 20.79 6.68
C GLU A 82 2.71 19.98 7.10
N LEU A 83 3.03 18.90 6.35
CA LEU A 83 4.04 17.92 6.72
C LEU A 83 5.15 17.84 5.67
N GLY A 84 6.37 17.70 6.14
CA GLY A 84 7.54 17.45 5.31
C GLY A 84 8.37 16.28 5.82
N PHE A 85 9.12 15.65 4.93
CA PHE A 85 10.09 14.63 5.29
C PHE A 85 11.47 15.24 5.53
N HIS A 86 12.24 14.60 6.40
CA HIS A 86 13.68 14.79 6.44
C HIS A 86 14.31 14.45 5.09
N THR A 87 15.37 15.14 4.70
CA THR A 87 16.04 14.93 3.40
C THR A 87 16.51 13.50 3.17
N SER A 88 16.85 12.77 4.22
CA SER A 88 17.22 11.35 4.15
C SER A 88 16.08 10.43 3.68
N LEU A 89 14.84 10.90 3.73
CA LEU A 89 13.66 10.16 3.32
C LEU A 89 13.22 10.48 1.88
N ALA A 90 14.07 11.11 1.08
CA ALA A 90 13.77 11.41 -0.31
C ALA A 90 13.22 10.23 -1.13
N PRO A 91 13.73 8.99 -1.00
CA PRO A 91 13.17 7.84 -1.70
C PRO A 91 11.71 7.55 -1.33
N LEU A 92 11.32 7.81 -0.08
CA LEU A 92 9.95 7.58 0.39
C LEU A 92 8.96 8.60 -0.18
N LYS A 93 9.43 9.79 -0.55
CA LYS A 93 8.60 10.82 -1.20
C LYS A 93 8.00 10.29 -2.52
N ASN A 94 8.80 9.59 -3.32
CA ASN A 94 8.33 9.00 -4.57
C ASN A 94 7.24 7.95 -4.33
N LEU A 95 7.38 7.12 -3.29
CA LEU A 95 6.36 6.14 -2.92
C LEU A 95 5.08 6.81 -2.41
N TYR A 96 5.22 7.90 -1.69
CA TYR A 96 4.09 8.70 -1.21
C TYR A 96 3.30 9.30 -2.38
N ASP A 97 3.99 9.91 -3.35
CA ASP A 97 3.38 10.53 -4.52
C ASP A 97 2.66 9.51 -5.41
N GLN A 98 3.15 8.26 -5.44
CA GLN A 98 2.52 7.15 -6.15
C GLN A 98 1.35 6.51 -5.37
N GLY A 99 1.09 6.94 -4.14
CA GLY A 99 0.02 6.40 -3.30
C GLY A 99 0.34 5.06 -2.63
N TYR A 100 1.61 4.64 -2.62
CA TYR A 100 2.04 3.39 -1.98
C TYR A 100 2.48 3.56 -0.52
N LEU A 101 2.60 4.79 -0.04
CA LEU A 101 2.99 5.10 1.32
C LEU A 101 1.90 5.89 2.03
N SER A 102 1.56 5.49 3.25
CA SER A 102 0.71 6.25 4.17
C SER A 102 1.48 6.55 5.45
N ILE A 103 1.29 7.74 5.98
CA ILE A 103 1.92 8.20 7.21
C ILE A 103 0.87 8.19 8.32
N ARG A 104 1.18 7.52 9.44
CA ARG A 104 0.37 7.55 10.64
C ARG A 104 1.20 8.12 11.78
N THR A 105 0.75 9.23 12.34
CA THR A 105 1.37 9.85 13.53
C THR A 105 0.48 9.59 14.74
N SER A 106 1.07 9.11 15.83
CA SER A 106 0.34 8.98 17.08
C SER A 106 0.04 10.39 17.63
N GLY A 107 -1.22 10.70 17.86
CA GLY A 107 -1.66 11.98 18.41
C GLY A 107 -2.42 12.91 17.44
N THR A 108 -2.46 12.60 16.16
CA THR A 108 -3.33 13.33 15.24
C THR A 108 -4.75 12.80 15.36
N LYS A 109 -5.66 13.59 15.90
CA LYS A 109 -7.09 13.32 15.77
C LYS A 109 -7.40 13.39 14.28
N GLU A 110 -7.70 12.25 13.70
CA GLU A 110 -8.22 12.16 12.35
C GLU A 110 -9.52 12.95 12.31
N LYS A 111 -9.52 14.09 11.65
CA LYS A 111 -10.77 14.69 11.20
C LYS A 111 -11.28 13.78 10.11
N SER A 112 -12.17 12.86 10.48
CA SER A 112 -12.98 12.11 9.52
C SER A 112 -13.82 13.12 8.74
N HIS A 113 -13.41 13.41 7.53
CA HIS A 113 -14.32 14.00 6.56
C HIS A 113 -15.28 12.89 6.13
N CYS A 114 -16.47 12.91 6.71
CA CYS A 114 -17.63 12.24 6.11
C CYS A 114 -17.98 12.87 4.76
#